data_e90d3ebb151b9a9aca705bd5eee230d7
#
_entry.id   e90d3ebb151b9a9aca705bd5eee230d7
#
_cell.length_a   1.000
_cell.length_b   1.000
_cell.length_c   1.000
_cell.angle_alpha   90.00
_cell.angle_beta   90.00
_cell.angle_gamma   90.00
#
_symmetry.space_group_name_H-M   'P 1'
#
loop_
_entity.id
_entity.type
_entity.pdbx_description
1 polymer ?
#
loop_
_entity_poly.entity_id
_entity_poly.type
_entity_poly.pdbx_seq_one_letter_code
_entity_poly.pdbx_strand_id
1 'polypeptide(L)'
;MDAGLDNPFWSALQTIHRDLAETRGPVARYPAEYAPFAGVASPDGDCGDALEALTGEGEAVYLLGIAPRAVPAGWQLQAFRPLAQMVCDAPLVVTEGPEIIPLTETHRRDVLALTAKVYPHYFRTRTMSLGRYFGIYQDGQLAAMIGERLGTDASREMSAICTHPDYNGRGCARRLTAWLT
;
A
#
# COMPACT_ATOMS: atom_id res chain seq x y z
N MET A 1 -1.25 21.02 4.70
CA MET A 1 -1.57 19.56 4.63
C MET A 1 -1.47 19.16 3.17
N ASP A 2 -0.88 18.04 2.85
CA ASP A 2 -0.73 17.55 1.47
C ASP A 2 -2.11 17.15 0.92
N ALA A 3 -2.61 17.87 -0.09
CA ALA A 3 -3.91 17.60 -0.71
C ALA A 3 -3.97 16.21 -1.38
N GLY A 4 -2.83 15.62 -1.68
CA GLY A 4 -2.73 14.25 -2.21
C GLY A 4 -3.21 13.18 -1.25
N LEU A 5 -3.25 13.48 0.04
CA LEU A 5 -3.70 12.57 1.08
C LEU A 5 -5.23 12.36 1.11
N ASP A 6 -6.01 13.23 0.47
CA ASP A 6 -7.46 13.09 0.35
C ASP A 6 -7.86 12.04 -0.71
N ASN A 7 -6.94 11.72 -1.64
CA ASN A 7 -7.13 10.71 -2.69
C ASN A 7 -5.82 9.93 -2.94
N PRO A 8 -5.36 9.13 -1.96
CA PRO A 8 -3.98 8.62 -1.95
C PRO A 8 -3.62 7.73 -3.12
N PHE A 9 -4.54 6.84 -3.57
CA PHE A 9 -4.24 5.94 -4.68
C PHE A 9 -4.12 6.70 -6.00
N TRP A 10 -5.06 7.60 -6.28
CA TRP A 10 -4.97 8.49 -7.43
C TRP A 10 -3.71 9.34 -7.40
N SER A 11 -3.45 10.00 -6.28
CA SER A 11 -2.31 10.91 -6.13
C SER A 11 -0.98 10.19 -6.34
N ALA A 12 -0.79 9.01 -5.76
CA ALA A 12 0.42 8.22 -5.98
C ALA A 12 0.62 7.83 -7.46
N LEU A 13 -0.47 7.45 -8.15
CA LEU A 13 -0.46 7.10 -9.57
C LEU A 13 -0.26 8.32 -10.50
N GLN A 14 -0.47 9.54 -10.01
CA GLN A 14 -0.20 10.76 -10.76
C GLN A 14 1.17 11.36 -10.45
N THR A 15 1.85 10.91 -9.39
CA THR A 15 3.14 11.44 -8.94
C THR A 15 4.22 10.37 -8.96
N ILE A 16 4.57 9.80 -7.83
CA ILE A 16 5.72 8.89 -7.66
C ILE A 16 5.61 7.57 -8.42
N HIS A 17 4.41 7.12 -8.74
CA HIS A 17 4.16 5.88 -9.48
C HIS A 17 3.54 6.11 -10.86
N ARG A 18 3.71 7.32 -11.42
CA ARG A 18 3.17 7.66 -12.74
C ARG A 18 3.62 6.68 -13.84
N ASP A 19 4.87 6.26 -13.80
CA ASP A 19 5.43 5.34 -14.81
C ASP A 19 4.90 3.90 -14.71
N LEU A 20 4.26 3.56 -13.58
CA LEU A 20 3.59 2.28 -13.36
C LEU A 20 2.09 2.34 -13.64
N ALA A 21 1.52 3.54 -13.72
CA ALA A 21 0.08 3.73 -13.79
C ALA A 21 -0.50 3.25 -15.13
N GLU A 22 -1.45 2.34 -15.08
CA GLU A 22 -2.37 2.06 -16.18
C GLU A 22 -3.50 3.09 -16.09
N THR A 23 -3.55 4.02 -17.05
CA THR A 23 -4.48 5.17 -16.98
C THR A 23 -5.44 5.18 -18.16
N ARG A 24 -6.72 5.44 -17.89
CA ARG A 24 -7.73 5.71 -18.90
C ARG A 24 -8.69 6.81 -18.45
N GLY A 25 -8.60 7.97 -19.08
CA GLY A 25 -9.41 9.14 -18.71
C GLY A 25 -9.26 9.49 -17.22
N PRO A 26 -10.36 9.53 -16.47
CA PRO A 26 -10.34 9.90 -15.05
C PRO A 26 -10.00 8.74 -14.11
N VAL A 27 -9.57 7.59 -14.60
CA VAL A 27 -9.24 6.40 -13.81
C VAL A 27 -7.78 6.01 -14.02
N ALA A 28 -7.10 5.64 -12.95
CA ALA A 28 -5.78 5.04 -12.97
C ALA A 28 -5.72 3.85 -12.00
N ARG A 29 -4.93 2.83 -12.33
CA ARG A 29 -4.72 1.67 -11.45
C ARG A 29 -3.27 1.23 -11.47
N TYR A 30 -2.89 0.46 -10.47
CA TYR A 30 -1.67 -0.34 -10.51
C TYR A 30 -1.88 -1.59 -11.34
N PRO A 31 -0.85 -2.08 -12.07
CA PRO A 31 -0.89 -3.43 -12.62
C PRO A 31 -1.14 -4.45 -11.49
N ALA A 32 -1.93 -5.48 -11.78
CA ALA A 32 -2.46 -6.41 -10.76
C ALA A 32 -1.38 -7.09 -9.90
N GLU A 33 -0.19 -7.31 -10.46
CA GLU A 33 0.94 -7.90 -9.75
C GLU A 33 1.63 -6.96 -8.74
N TYR A 34 1.36 -5.63 -8.82
CA TYR A 34 1.86 -4.65 -7.85
C TYR A 34 0.88 -4.43 -6.71
N ALA A 35 -0.37 -4.11 -7.02
CA ALA A 35 -1.40 -3.86 -6.02
C ALA A 35 -2.81 -3.91 -6.64
N PRO A 36 -3.83 -4.33 -5.88
CA PRO A 36 -5.23 -4.32 -6.33
C PRO A 36 -5.87 -2.93 -6.12
N PHE A 37 -5.15 -1.85 -6.45
CA PHE A 37 -5.58 -0.48 -6.15
C PHE A 37 -5.85 0.31 -7.41
N ALA A 38 -6.96 1.06 -7.37
CA ALA A 38 -7.32 2.04 -8.38
C ALA A 38 -7.66 3.39 -7.72
N GLY A 39 -7.53 4.44 -8.50
CA GLY A 39 -7.94 5.78 -8.10
C GLY A 39 -8.79 6.42 -9.19
N VAL A 40 -9.72 7.26 -8.79
CA VAL A 40 -10.53 8.09 -9.69
C VAL A 40 -10.25 9.56 -9.42
N ALA A 41 -10.18 10.37 -10.46
CA ALA A 41 -9.84 11.80 -10.34
C ALA A 41 -10.90 12.60 -9.58
N SER A 42 -12.18 12.22 -9.74
CA SER A 42 -13.33 12.93 -9.20
C SER A 42 -14.52 11.99 -9.06
N PRO A 43 -15.43 12.22 -8.10
CA PRO A 43 -16.65 11.42 -7.97
C PRO A 43 -17.63 11.63 -9.13
N ASP A 44 -17.57 12.77 -9.79
CA ASP A 44 -18.48 13.18 -10.86
C ASP A 44 -17.99 12.82 -12.28
N GLY A 45 -16.78 12.27 -12.38
CA GLY A 45 -16.22 11.80 -13.65
C GLY A 45 -16.99 10.61 -14.21
N ASP A 46 -17.12 10.55 -15.53
CA ASP A 46 -17.59 9.32 -16.20
C ASP A 46 -16.48 8.28 -16.15
N CYS A 47 -16.55 7.43 -15.14
CA CYS A 47 -15.55 6.40 -14.86
C CYS A 47 -15.94 5.01 -15.40
N GLY A 48 -17.16 4.83 -15.90
CA GLY A 48 -17.71 3.51 -16.25
C GLY A 48 -16.84 2.75 -17.24
N ASP A 49 -16.74 3.26 -18.46
CA ASP A 49 -15.95 2.63 -19.54
C ASP A 49 -14.46 2.49 -19.19
N ALA A 50 -13.94 3.44 -18.40
CA ALA A 50 -12.55 3.42 -17.98
C ALA A 50 -12.27 2.32 -16.93
N LEU A 51 -13.18 2.13 -15.97
CA LEU A 51 -13.12 1.04 -15.00
C LEU A 51 -13.21 -0.32 -15.67
N GLU A 52 -14.19 -0.53 -16.56
CA GLU A 52 -14.33 -1.77 -17.32
C GLU A 52 -13.07 -2.10 -18.14
N ALA A 53 -12.50 -1.10 -18.80
CA ALA A 53 -11.33 -1.30 -19.65
C ALA A 53 -10.04 -1.59 -18.86
N LEU A 54 -9.94 -1.10 -17.64
CA LEU A 54 -8.74 -1.27 -16.79
C LEU A 54 -8.84 -2.44 -15.84
N THR A 55 -10.03 -3.05 -15.65
CA THR A 55 -10.24 -4.10 -14.64
C THR A 55 -10.72 -5.37 -15.34
N GLY A 56 -10.11 -6.49 -15.02
CA GLY A 56 -10.49 -7.78 -15.56
C GLY A 56 -11.86 -8.27 -15.05
N GLU A 57 -12.48 -9.18 -15.81
CA GLU A 57 -13.73 -9.81 -15.38
C GLU A 57 -13.57 -10.53 -14.03
N GLY A 58 -14.47 -10.24 -13.09
CA GLY A 58 -14.44 -10.80 -11.75
C GLY A 58 -13.34 -10.27 -10.84
N GLU A 59 -12.53 -9.32 -11.29
CA GLU A 59 -11.49 -8.69 -10.50
C GLU A 59 -12.06 -7.70 -9.50
N ALA A 60 -11.57 -7.73 -8.25
CA ALA A 60 -11.87 -6.74 -7.23
C ALA A 60 -10.73 -5.72 -7.14
N VAL A 61 -11.04 -4.44 -7.25
CA VAL A 61 -10.10 -3.34 -7.01
C VAL A 61 -10.56 -2.51 -5.81
N TYR A 62 -9.60 -1.91 -5.13
CA TYR A 62 -9.85 -1.06 -3.95
C TYR A 62 -9.60 0.40 -4.30
N LEU A 63 -10.48 1.26 -3.78
CA LEU A 63 -10.37 2.72 -3.83
C LEU A 63 -10.10 3.25 -2.42
N LEU A 64 -9.36 4.33 -2.30
CA LEU A 64 -9.14 5.02 -1.03
C LEU A 64 -9.22 6.54 -1.26
N GLY A 65 -10.09 7.19 -0.48
CA GLY A 65 -10.42 8.59 -0.63
C GLY A 65 -11.65 8.79 -1.50
N ILE A 66 -11.48 9.11 -2.76
CA ILE A 66 -12.59 9.39 -3.69
C ILE A 66 -13.11 8.09 -4.31
N ALA A 67 -14.43 7.94 -4.33
CA ALA A 67 -15.13 6.89 -5.05
C ALA A 67 -16.03 7.49 -6.14
N PRO A 68 -16.24 6.80 -7.29
CA PRO A 68 -17.15 7.26 -8.32
C PRO A 68 -18.60 7.20 -7.82
N ARG A 69 -19.45 8.13 -8.26
CA ARG A 69 -20.90 8.11 -7.95
C ARG A 69 -21.64 6.98 -8.65
N ALA A 70 -21.15 6.55 -9.79
CA ALA A 70 -21.71 5.45 -10.55
C ALA A 70 -20.59 4.48 -10.96
N VAL A 71 -20.94 3.20 -10.97
CA VAL A 71 -20.08 2.11 -11.46
C VAL A 71 -20.74 1.42 -12.64
N PRO A 72 -19.99 0.69 -13.48
CA PRO A 72 -20.54 -0.05 -14.62
C PRO A 72 -21.67 -1.01 -14.24
N ALA A 73 -22.50 -1.34 -15.18
CA ALA A 73 -23.55 -2.33 -15.00
C ALA A 73 -22.95 -3.70 -14.58
N GLY A 74 -23.53 -4.32 -13.56
CA GLY A 74 -23.04 -5.58 -13.01
C GLY A 74 -21.92 -5.45 -11.96
N TRP A 75 -21.40 -4.24 -11.73
CA TRP A 75 -20.44 -3.98 -10.67
C TRP A 75 -21.12 -3.66 -9.34
N GLN A 76 -20.41 -3.91 -8.26
CA GLN A 76 -20.82 -3.55 -6.91
C GLN A 76 -19.77 -2.66 -6.26
N LEU A 77 -20.19 -1.49 -5.78
CA LEU A 77 -19.37 -0.63 -4.95
C LEU A 77 -19.69 -0.90 -3.48
N GLN A 78 -18.76 -1.51 -2.77
CA GLN A 78 -18.88 -1.79 -1.34
C GLN A 78 -18.09 -0.78 -0.52
N ALA A 79 -18.77 -0.01 0.32
CA ALA A 79 -18.10 0.88 1.27
C ALA A 79 -17.62 0.11 2.50
N PHE A 80 -16.39 0.40 2.91
CA PHE A 80 -15.81 -0.07 4.17
C PHE A 80 -15.93 1.02 5.25
N ARG A 81 -15.58 0.66 6.48
CA ARG A 81 -15.50 1.65 7.58
C ARG A 81 -14.42 2.69 7.25
N PRO A 82 -14.62 3.96 7.62
CA PRO A 82 -13.61 4.99 7.47
C PRO A 82 -12.30 4.58 8.15
N LEU A 83 -11.18 4.89 7.50
CA LEU A 83 -9.83 4.74 8.04
C LEU A 83 -9.37 6.07 8.65
N ALA A 84 -8.68 5.99 9.78
CA ALA A 84 -7.95 7.14 10.30
C ALA A 84 -6.62 7.27 9.55
N GLN A 85 -6.38 8.41 8.93
CA GLN A 85 -5.09 8.76 8.37
C GLN A 85 -4.29 9.54 9.39
N MET A 86 -3.11 9.04 9.74
CA MET A 86 -2.18 9.70 10.64
C MET A 86 -1.00 10.25 9.86
N VAL A 87 -0.56 11.44 10.21
CA VAL A 87 0.63 12.08 9.65
C VAL A 87 1.67 12.21 10.76
N CYS A 88 2.90 11.80 10.45
CA CYS A 88 4.06 12.02 11.30
C CYS A 88 4.86 13.20 10.74
N ASP A 89 4.94 14.29 11.46
CA ASP A 89 5.64 15.52 11.07
C ASP A 89 6.95 15.72 11.85
N ALA A 90 7.26 14.81 12.76
CA ALA A 90 8.52 14.79 13.50
C ALA A 90 9.05 13.37 13.66
N PRO A 91 10.36 13.13 13.43
CA PRO A 91 10.96 11.82 13.58
C PRO A 91 10.76 11.26 14.99
N LEU A 92 10.48 9.96 15.07
CA LEU A 92 10.38 9.25 16.33
C LEU A 92 11.76 8.76 16.79
N VAL A 93 11.93 8.63 18.11
CA VAL A 93 13.17 8.08 18.66
C VAL A 93 13.20 6.56 18.44
N VAL A 94 14.21 6.10 17.72
CA VAL A 94 14.43 4.67 17.51
C VAL A 94 14.96 4.05 18.81
N THR A 95 14.23 3.09 19.37
CA THR A 95 14.67 2.35 20.55
C THR A 95 15.77 1.34 20.22
N GLU A 96 16.60 0.97 21.19
CA GLU A 96 17.52 -0.16 21.04
C GLU A 96 16.77 -1.47 20.75
N GLY A 97 17.45 -2.41 20.10
CA GLY A 97 16.85 -3.72 19.79
C GLY A 97 17.50 -4.39 18.58
N PRO A 98 16.87 -5.41 18.03
CA PRO A 98 17.39 -6.18 16.91
C PRO A 98 17.74 -5.30 15.70
N GLU A 99 18.73 -5.75 14.93
CA GLU A 99 19.14 -5.07 13.70
C GLU A 99 17.96 -4.91 12.73
N ILE A 100 17.87 -3.74 12.11
CA ILE A 100 16.93 -3.46 11.03
C ILE A 100 17.71 -3.47 9.73
N ILE A 101 17.32 -4.33 8.80
CA ILE A 101 17.98 -4.46 7.51
C ILE A 101 17.06 -4.02 6.37
N PRO A 102 17.60 -3.49 5.26
CA PRO A 102 16.82 -3.28 4.05
C PRO A 102 16.43 -4.62 3.44
N LEU A 103 15.14 -4.74 3.08
CA LEU A 103 14.63 -5.91 2.37
C LEU A 103 14.73 -5.67 0.86
N THR A 104 15.38 -6.61 0.18
CA THR A 104 15.62 -6.58 -1.27
C THR A 104 14.96 -7.78 -1.95
N GLU A 105 15.16 -7.92 -3.25
CA GLU A 105 14.68 -9.08 -4.03
C GLU A 105 15.10 -10.43 -3.42
N THR A 106 16.28 -10.50 -2.80
CA THR A 106 16.76 -11.73 -2.14
C THR A 106 15.87 -12.16 -0.97
N HIS A 107 15.14 -11.21 -0.37
CA HIS A 107 14.23 -11.44 0.76
C HIS A 107 12.78 -11.63 0.33
N ARG A 108 12.46 -11.52 -0.98
CA ARG A 108 11.08 -11.56 -1.50
C ARG A 108 10.30 -12.78 -1.02
N ARG A 109 10.93 -13.94 -0.98
CA ARG A 109 10.28 -15.18 -0.53
C ARG A 109 9.78 -15.06 0.91
N ASP A 110 10.60 -14.53 1.81
CA ASP A 110 10.28 -14.40 3.23
C ASP A 110 9.21 -13.32 3.45
N VAL A 111 9.31 -12.21 2.69
CA VAL A 111 8.30 -11.15 2.70
C VAL A 111 6.94 -11.68 2.26
N LEU A 112 6.87 -12.41 1.16
CA LEU A 112 5.63 -13.01 0.67
C LEU A 112 5.07 -14.04 1.67
N ALA A 113 5.93 -14.84 2.30
CA ALA A 113 5.51 -15.80 3.32
C ALA A 113 4.94 -15.11 4.56
N LEU A 114 5.60 -14.06 5.06
CA LEU A 114 5.12 -13.29 6.21
C LEU A 114 3.81 -12.57 5.89
N THR A 115 3.72 -11.89 4.75
CA THR A 115 2.51 -11.15 4.36
C THR A 115 1.33 -12.08 4.08
N ALA A 116 1.55 -13.23 3.46
CA ALA A 116 0.50 -14.24 3.27
C ALA A 116 -0.06 -14.76 4.59
N LYS A 117 0.77 -14.85 5.63
CA LYS A 117 0.36 -15.31 6.97
C LYS A 117 -0.41 -14.22 7.75
N VAL A 118 0.00 -12.96 7.64
CA VAL A 118 -0.49 -11.87 8.50
C VAL A 118 -1.43 -10.92 7.76
N TYR A 119 -1.24 -10.74 6.46
CA TYR A 119 -1.88 -9.72 5.65
C TYR A 119 -2.17 -10.18 4.21
N PRO A 120 -2.98 -11.24 4.01
CA PRO A 120 -3.07 -11.98 2.75
C PRO A 120 -3.71 -11.24 1.58
N HIS A 121 -4.43 -10.10 1.80
CA HIS A 121 -5.34 -9.58 0.78
C HIS A 121 -4.73 -8.59 -0.20
N TYR A 122 -3.70 -7.82 0.19
CA TYR A 122 -3.24 -6.66 -0.57
C TYR A 122 -1.81 -6.74 -1.08
N PHE A 123 -1.00 -7.63 -0.50
CA PHE A 123 0.40 -7.78 -0.89
C PHE A 123 0.51 -8.73 -2.09
N ARG A 124 1.13 -8.27 -3.17
CA ARG A 124 1.31 -8.99 -4.42
C ARG A 124 2.79 -9.30 -4.65
N THR A 125 3.07 -10.07 -5.68
CA THR A 125 4.43 -10.52 -6.00
C THR A 125 5.41 -9.37 -6.28
N ARG A 126 4.92 -8.24 -6.79
CA ARG A 126 5.72 -7.04 -7.10
C ARG A 126 5.47 -5.85 -6.17
N THR A 127 4.70 -6.02 -5.09
CA THR A 127 4.42 -4.91 -4.15
C THR A 127 5.70 -4.31 -3.57
N MET A 128 6.74 -5.13 -3.32
CA MET A 128 8.03 -4.61 -2.83
C MET A 128 8.69 -3.60 -3.77
N SER A 129 8.36 -3.61 -5.06
CA SER A 129 8.92 -2.68 -6.03
C SER A 129 8.27 -1.28 -5.97
N LEU A 130 7.26 -1.07 -5.12
CA LEU A 130 6.60 0.24 -4.95
C LEU A 130 7.37 1.20 -4.04
N GLY A 131 8.31 0.72 -3.21
CA GLY A 131 9.07 1.59 -2.33
C GLY A 131 10.14 0.84 -1.54
N ARG A 132 10.62 1.46 -0.47
CA ARG A 132 11.63 0.87 0.41
C ARG A 132 10.96 -0.04 1.44
N TYR A 133 11.59 -1.17 1.71
CA TYR A 133 11.13 -2.12 2.72
C TYR A 133 12.26 -2.45 3.68
N PHE A 134 11.92 -2.60 4.96
CA PHE A 134 12.85 -2.92 6.03
C PHE A 134 12.29 -4.05 6.88
N GLY A 135 13.18 -4.85 7.45
CA GLY A 135 12.79 -5.98 8.28
C GLY A 135 13.73 -6.25 9.43
N ILE A 136 13.22 -7.03 10.36
CA ILE A 136 13.97 -7.60 11.49
C ILE A 136 13.90 -9.11 11.34
N TYR A 137 15.08 -9.75 11.30
CA TYR A 137 15.19 -11.20 11.38
C TYR A 137 15.49 -11.62 12.81
N GLN A 138 14.86 -12.70 13.24
CA GLN A 138 15.16 -13.39 14.50
C GLN A 138 15.12 -14.91 14.24
N ASP A 139 16.08 -15.62 14.79
CA ASP A 139 16.20 -17.09 14.65
C ASP A 139 16.17 -17.56 13.18
N GLY A 140 16.75 -16.75 12.28
CA GLY A 140 16.77 -17.03 10.83
C GLY A 140 15.45 -16.80 10.09
N GLN A 141 14.44 -16.24 10.75
CA GLN A 141 13.12 -15.97 10.18
C GLN A 141 12.82 -14.47 10.17
N LEU A 142 12.12 -13.99 9.13
CA LEU A 142 11.62 -12.62 9.07
C LEU A 142 10.55 -12.43 10.15
N ALA A 143 10.94 -11.83 11.27
CA ALA A 143 10.11 -11.63 12.44
C ALA A 143 9.13 -10.46 12.29
N ALA A 144 9.56 -9.38 11.62
CA ALA A 144 8.72 -8.22 11.37
C ALA A 144 9.22 -7.44 10.16
N MET A 145 8.33 -6.71 9.52
CA MET A 145 8.66 -5.82 8.42
C MET A 145 7.82 -4.54 8.42
N ILE A 146 8.30 -3.54 7.69
CA ILE A 146 7.62 -2.29 7.35
C ILE A 146 8.04 -1.90 5.94
N GLY A 147 7.21 -1.17 5.23
CA GLY A 147 7.57 -0.63 3.93
C GLY A 147 6.89 0.68 3.60
N GLU A 148 7.36 1.30 2.54
CA GLU A 148 6.69 2.39 1.85
C GLU A 148 5.96 1.82 0.64
N ARG A 149 4.71 2.16 0.46
CA ARG A 149 3.91 1.65 -0.66
C ARG A 149 3.36 2.76 -1.54
N LEU A 150 2.83 3.78 -0.93
CA LEU A 150 2.24 4.93 -1.61
C LEU A 150 2.99 6.21 -1.25
N GLY A 151 2.64 7.27 -1.94
CA GLY A 151 3.14 8.60 -1.60
C GLY A 151 2.79 9.62 -2.65
N THR A 152 3.20 10.83 -2.37
CA THR A 152 3.19 11.98 -3.27
C THR A 152 4.61 12.52 -3.38
N ASP A 153 4.79 13.65 -4.03
CA ASP A 153 6.09 14.33 -4.03
C ASP A 153 6.48 14.84 -2.63
N ALA A 154 5.49 15.04 -1.73
CA ALA A 154 5.67 15.60 -0.40
C ALA A 154 5.64 14.58 0.75
N SER A 155 5.08 13.39 0.54
CA SER A 155 4.83 12.40 1.60
C SER A 155 5.08 10.97 1.16
N ARG A 156 5.31 10.08 2.13
CA ARG A 156 5.41 8.63 1.93
C ARG A 156 4.53 7.91 2.92
N GLU A 157 3.81 6.88 2.44
CA GLU A 157 2.98 6.04 3.29
C GLU A 157 3.82 4.96 3.95
N MET A 158 3.79 4.87 5.25
CA MET A 158 4.25 3.69 5.97
C MET A 158 3.18 2.60 5.89
N SER A 159 3.53 1.46 5.32
CA SER A 159 2.62 0.36 5.01
C SER A 159 3.24 -1.00 5.32
N ALA A 160 2.44 -2.04 5.17
CA ALA A 160 2.86 -3.43 5.40
C ALA A 160 3.56 -3.63 6.75
N ILE A 161 3.14 -2.89 7.78
CA ILE A 161 3.67 -3.05 9.14
C ILE A 161 3.08 -4.34 9.69
N CYS A 162 3.87 -5.38 9.70
CA CYS A 162 3.42 -6.67 10.22
C CYS A 162 4.52 -7.38 11.00
N THR A 163 4.08 -8.21 11.95
CA THR A 163 4.95 -9.03 12.81
C THR A 163 4.46 -10.46 12.74
N HIS A 164 5.39 -11.39 12.57
CA HIS A 164 5.08 -12.80 12.62
C HIS A 164 4.47 -13.16 13.99
N PRO A 165 3.42 -14.00 14.07
CA PRO A 165 2.73 -14.31 15.32
C PRO A 165 3.64 -14.74 16.48
N ASP A 166 4.67 -15.52 16.21
CA ASP A 166 5.61 -16.02 17.24
C ASP A 166 6.52 -14.94 17.84
N TYR A 167 6.56 -13.75 17.19
CA TYR A 167 7.37 -12.61 17.61
C TYR A 167 6.54 -11.40 18.06
N ASN A 168 5.22 -11.57 18.23
CA ASN A 168 4.35 -10.53 18.74
C ASN A 168 4.74 -10.09 20.16
N GLY A 169 4.45 -8.83 20.48
CA GLY A 169 4.71 -8.27 21.82
C GLY A 169 6.18 -7.91 22.11
N ARG A 170 7.11 -8.16 21.17
CA ARG A 170 8.54 -7.88 21.36
C ARG A 170 8.97 -6.47 20.88
N GLY A 171 8.02 -5.60 20.50
CA GLY A 171 8.29 -4.22 20.12
C GLY A 171 8.84 -4.03 18.68
N CYS A 172 8.95 -5.09 17.87
CA CYS A 172 9.51 -5.01 16.52
C CYS A 172 8.79 -4.01 15.63
N ALA A 173 7.46 -4.03 15.56
CA ALA A 173 6.69 -3.10 14.75
C ALA A 173 6.89 -1.64 15.20
N ARG A 174 6.89 -1.37 16.51
CA ARG A 174 7.16 -0.04 17.07
C ARG A 174 8.55 0.47 16.67
N ARG A 175 9.57 -0.38 16.76
CA ARG A 175 10.95 -0.05 16.38
C ARG A 175 11.06 0.25 14.88
N LEU A 176 10.44 -0.57 14.04
CA LEU A 176 10.42 -0.36 12.58
C LEU A 176 9.67 0.93 12.21
N THR A 177 8.53 1.22 12.87
CA THR A 177 7.80 2.46 12.64
C THR A 177 8.67 3.68 12.99
N ALA A 178 9.34 3.66 14.15
CA ALA A 178 10.25 4.74 14.53
C ALA A 178 11.46 4.87 13.58
N TRP A 179 11.92 3.78 12.99
CA TRP A 179 13.03 3.78 12.04
C TRP A 179 12.65 4.47 10.72
N LEU A 180 11.41 4.35 10.28
CA LEU A 180 10.97 4.83 8.96
C LEU A 180 10.40 6.27 9.02
N THR A 181 10.20 6.85 10.20
CA THR A 181 9.85 8.28 10.37
C THR A 181 11.09 9.17 10.30
#